data_83bfc42855e25cc917b42a45ddf52649
#
_entry.id   83bfc42855e25cc917b42a45ddf52649
#
_cell.length_a   1.000
_cell.length_b   1.000
_cell.length_c   1.000
_cell.angle_alpha   90.00
_cell.angle_beta   90.00
_cell.angle_gamma   90.00
#
_symmetry.space_group_name_H-M   'P 1'
#
loop_
_entity.id
_entity.type
_entity.pdbx_description
1 polymer ?
#
loop_
_entity_poly.entity_id
_entity_poly.type
_entity_poly.pdbx_seq_one_letter_code
_entity_poly.pdbx_strand_id
1 'polypeptide(L)'
;MEITVAKTAGFCYGVKRAVDNVYEAVNRGEKIATLGAIIHNRQVIEDLADKGVYAYDSPSQVPEDYTIVIRAHGVGKAVYDEIGDRKFIDLTCPFVSKIHKIVKKYYDEGYQIVIIGDETHPEVIGINGWCENSAVIIYGKNAEIDKKLSKKRLCIVAQTTINKEIFSEIVQNIKKACNSPLIFDTICSATKDRQTEAEELSKKSDCMIVVGGRQSSNTRKLYEICEKNCSETYHIETREEVPHKRYKNIGITAGASTPGRIIEEVVKAMSENLQNEESFADLIEQYSSKTLTNGQIVEGTVIEVRNNEVIVDLGDFKYNGQLAADQLTDDPSLKPSDVVKEGDTIKVYVVGVNDGEGKVVLSRKKLVAMESWN
;
A
#
# COMPACT_ATOMS: atom_id res chain seq x y z
N MET A 1 18.67 -10.39 25.09
CA MET A 1 17.39 -9.97 24.51
C MET A 1 17.68 -9.63 23.06
N GLU A 2 16.91 -10.18 22.17
CA GLU A 2 17.06 -9.97 20.73
C GLU A 2 15.84 -9.21 20.23
N ILE A 3 16.06 -8.16 19.43
CA ILE A 3 14.98 -7.40 18.78
C ILE A 3 15.12 -7.63 17.27
N THR A 4 14.05 -8.12 16.66
CA THR A 4 13.98 -8.32 15.21
C THR A 4 12.90 -7.42 14.64
N VAL A 5 13.27 -6.51 13.74
CA VAL A 5 12.31 -5.66 13.02
C VAL A 5 11.96 -6.32 11.69
N ALA A 6 10.67 -6.41 11.40
CA ALA A 6 10.19 -6.91 10.12
C ALA A 6 10.72 -6.03 8.97
N LYS A 7 11.25 -6.65 7.92
CA LYS A 7 11.82 -5.96 6.75
C LYS A 7 10.77 -5.14 5.99
N THR A 8 9.52 -5.60 6.01
CA THR A 8 8.39 -4.92 5.37
C THR A 8 7.78 -3.83 6.24
N ALA A 9 8.25 -3.60 7.48
CA ALA A 9 7.68 -2.59 8.38
C ALA A 9 7.77 -1.17 7.79
N GLY A 10 6.70 -0.37 8.00
CA GLY A 10 6.66 1.04 7.61
C GLY A 10 5.99 1.30 6.24
N PHE A 11 6.17 2.51 5.72
CA PHE A 11 5.47 2.97 4.52
C PHE A 11 5.60 1.99 3.36
N CYS A 12 4.45 1.65 2.74
CA CYS A 12 4.47 1.04 1.41
C CYS A 12 4.65 2.13 0.34
N TYR A 13 4.96 1.71 -0.90
CA TYR A 13 5.13 2.63 -2.03
C TYR A 13 3.94 3.59 -2.21
N GLY A 14 2.70 3.10 -2.23
CA GLY A 14 1.53 3.93 -2.46
C GLY A 14 1.33 5.00 -1.40
N VAL A 15 1.57 4.64 -0.13
CA VAL A 15 1.50 5.57 1.01
C VAL A 15 2.64 6.58 0.95
N LYS A 16 3.89 6.12 0.77
CA LYS A 16 5.05 7.00 0.71
C LYS A 16 4.91 8.02 -0.41
N ARG A 17 4.57 7.56 -1.62
CA ARG A 17 4.30 8.43 -2.77
C ARG A 17 3.26 9.50 -2.45
N ALA A 18 2.15 9.13 -1.79
CA ALA A 18 1.10 10.08 -1.47
C ALA A 18 1.56 11.15 -0.47
N VAL A 19 2.25 10.72 0.58
CA VAL A 19 2.75 11.61 1.63
C VAL A 19 3.83 12.55 1.07
N ASP A 20 4.82 12.02 0.36
CA ASP A 20 5.91 12.81 -0.20
C ASP A 20 5.40 13.88 -1.17
N ASN A 21 4.47 13.54 -2.07
CA ASN A 21 3.89 14.51 -3.02
C ASN A 21 3.17 15.65 -2.30
N VAL A 22 2.47 15.37 -1.20
CA VAL A 22 1.83 16.43 -0.41
C VAL A 22 2.88 17.34 0.24
N TYR A 23 3.93 16.76 0.87
CA TYR A 23 5.02 17.55 1.44
C TYR A 23 5.76 18.38 0.38
N GLU A 24 6.04 17.81 -0.79
CA GLU A 24 6.66 18.55 -1.90
C GLU A 24 5.80 19.75 -2.34
N ALA A 25 4.48 19.54 -2.48
CA ALA A 25 3.57 20.61 -2.86
C ALA A 25 3.51 21.73 -1.81
N VAL A 26 3.46 21.35 -0.52
CA VAL A 26 3.54 22.32 0.60
C VAL A 26 4.86 23.09 0.58
N ASN A 27 5.98 22.40 0.36
CA ASN A 27 7.31 23.02 0.30
C ASN A 27 7.47 24.01 -0.87
N ARG A 28 6.70 23.80 -1.96
CA ARG A 28 6.59 24.74 -3.08
C ARG A 28 5.67 25.94 -2.78
N GLY A 29 5.07 25.99 -1.60
CA GLY A 29 4.11 27.03 -1.20
C GLY A 29 2.72 26.87 -1.81
N GLU A 30 2.37 25.67 -2.29
CA GLU A 30 1.02 25.39 -2.81
C GLU A 30 0.03 25.25 -1.65
N LYS A 31 -1.16 25.81 -1.84
CA LYS A 31 -2.29 25.58 -0.92
C LYS A 31 -2.93 24.23 -1.25
N ILE A 32 -2.84 23.30 -0.34
CA ILE A 32 -3.27 21.90 -0.53
C ILE A 32 -4.43 21.56 0.41
N ALA A 33 -5.42 20.87 -0.14
CA ALA A 33 -6.53 20.27 0.63
C ALA A 33 -6.69 18.81 0.21
N THR A 34 -6.80 17.91 1.16
CA THR A 34 -6.99 16.48 0.87
C THR A 34 -8.46 16.07 0.98
N LEU A 35 -8.90 15.16 0.12
CA LEU A 35 -10.22 14.54 0.27
C LEU A 35 -10.15 13.36 1.23
N GLY A 36 -10.50 13.65 2.49
CA GLY A 36 -10.26 12.79 3.63
C GLY A 36 -8.79 12.73 4.05
N ALA A 37 -8.50 12.07 5.16
CA ALA A 37 -7.14 11.92 5.66
C ALA A 37 -6.23 11.25 4.63
N ILE A 38 -5.07 11.82 4.36
CA ILE A 38 -4.12 11.31 3.33
C ILE A 38 -3.71 9.87 3.62
N ILE A 39 -3.49 9.55 4.89
CA ILE A 39 -3.20 8.23 5.42
C ILE A 39 -3.81 8.04 6.81
N HIS A 40 -3.91 6.80 7.29
CA HIS A 40 -4.37 6.49 8.65
C HIS A 40 -3.18 6.53 9.64
N ASN A 41 -2.59 7.71 9.83
CA ASN A 41 -1.57 7.97 10.84
C ASN A 41 -1.75 9.38 11.42
N ARG A 42 -2.05 9.43 12.72
CA ARG A 42 -2.38 10.68 13.41
C ARG A 42 -1.24 11.70 13.39
N GLN A 43 -0.01 11.24 13.64
CA GLN A 43 1.15 12.14 13.71
C GLN A 43 1.43 12.83 12.35
N VAL A 44 1.26 12.09 11.24
CA VAL A 44 1.42 12.67 9.88
C VAL A 44 0.29 13.65 9.58
N ILE A 45 -0.94 13.35 10.00
CA ILE A 45 -2.08 14.24 9.80
C ILE A 45 -1.90 15.55 10.58
N GLU A 46 -1.44 15.48 11.83
CA GLU A 46 -1.17 16.63 12.69
C GLU A 46 -0.02 17.49 12.11
N ASP A 47 1.09 16.88 11.70
CA ASP A 47 2.21 17.60 11.07
C ASP A 47 1.80 18.31 9.76
N LEU A 48 0.94 17.69 8.97
CA LEU A 48 0.39 18.30 7.75
C LEU A 48 -0.58 19.43 8.09
N ALA A 49 -1.39 19.30 9.14
CA ALA A 49 -2.29 20.35 9.59
C ALA A 49 -1.52 21.58 10.09
N ASP A 50 -0.40 21.39 10.80
CA ASP A 50 0.51 22.48 11.22
C ASP A 50 1.13 23.23 10.01
N LYS A 51 1.21 22.56 8.85
CA LYS A 51 1.65 23.13 7.58
C LYS A 51 0.49 23.67 6.71
N GLY A 52 -0.72 23.72 7.25
CA GLY A 52 -1.91 24.26 6.57
C GLY A 52 -2.60 23.31 5.60
N VAL A 53 -2.32 22.01 5.67
CA VAL A 53 -3.01 20.97 4.87
C VAL A 53 -4.13 20.36 5.70
N TYR A 54 -5.37 20.58 5.27
CA TYR A 54 -6.57 20.07 5.95
C TYR A 54 -7.30 19.06 5.08
N ALA A 55 -7.97 18.12 5.76
CA ALA A 55 -8.83 17.14 5.12
C ALA A 55 -10.28 17.67 5.05
N TYR A 56 -10.91 17.46 3.90
CA TYR A 56 -12.32 17.78 3.64
C TYR A 56 -13.06 16.54 3.17
N ASP A 57 -14.38 16.49 3.43
CA ASP A 57 -15.18 15.31 3.08
C ASP A 57 -15.61 15.31 1.61
N SER A 58 -15.75 16.50 0.99
CA SER A 58 -16.17 16.64 -0.41
C SER A 58 -15.42 17.76 -1.13
N PRO A 59 -15.32 17.70 -2.47
CA PRO A 59 -14.72 18.77 -3.28
C PRO A 59 -15.36 20.13 -3.06
N SER A 60 -16.68 20.19 -2.88
CA SER A 60 -17.42 21.44 -2.69
C SER A 60 -17.07 22.18 -1.40
N GLN A 61 -16.53 21.48 -0.39
CA GLN A 61 -16.08 22.11 0.86
C GLN A 61 -14.68 22.72 0.75
N VAL A 62 -13.89 22.32 -0.25
CA VAL A 62 -12.52 22.81 -0.44
C VAL A 62 -12.53 24.24 -1.00
N PRO A 63 -11.81 25.21 -0.39
CA PRO A 63 -11.70 26.57 -0.95
C PRO A 63 -11.21 26.55 -2.42
N GLU A 64 -11.68 27.50 -3.23
CA GLU A 64 -11.43 27.49 -4.69
C GLU A 64 -9.96 27.67 -5.07
N ASP A 65 -9.19 28.37 -4.24
CA ASP A 65 -7.76 28.65 -4.42
C ASP A 65 -6.84 27.50 -3.96
N TYR A 66 -7.42 26.38 -3.50
CA TYR A 66 -6.67 25.21 -3.08
C TYR A 66 -6.59 24.15 -4.20
N THR A 67 -5.44 23.48 -4.28
CA THR A 67 -5.27 22.28 -5.08
C THR A 67 -5.85 21.08 -4.30
N ILE A 68 -6.80 20.39 -4.90
CA ILE A 68 -7.44 19.20 -4.31
C ILE A 68 -6.48 18.01 -4.44
N VAL A 69 -6.30 17.24 -3.37
CA VAL A 69 -5.52 16.00 -3.41
C VAL A 69 -6.43 14.80 -3.15
N ILE A 70 -6.47 13.90 -4.11
CA ILE A 70 -7.09 12.59 -3.96
C ILE A 70 -6.08 11.66 -3.27
N ARG A 71 -6.46 11.12 -2.13
CA ARG A 71 -5.61 10.25 -1.28
C ARG A 71 -5.33 8.89 -1.91
N ALA A 72 -4.34 8.14 -1.34
CA ALA A 72 -3.94 6.82 -1.84
C ALA A 72 -5.07 5.77 -1.91
N HIS A 73 -6.11 5.90 -1.10
CA HIS A 73 -7.29 5.02 -1.12
C HIS A 73 -8.17 5.18 -2.36
N GLY A 74 -7.96 6.25 -3.12
CA GLY A 74 -8.84 6.62 -4.24
C GLY A 74 -10.22 7.11 -3.79
N VAL A 75 -11.02 7.51 -4.76
CA VAL A 75 -12.41 7.97 -4.59
C VAL A 75 -13.30 7.39 -5.70
N GLY A 76 -14.62 7.43 -5.51
CA GLY A 76 -15.58 7.03 -6.52
C GLY A 76 -15.64 8.01 -7.70
N LYS A 77 -16.18 7.54 -8.84
CA LYS A 77 -16.26 8.33 -10.08
C LYS A 77 -16.96 9.68 -9.88
N ALA A 78 -18.05 9.72 -9.12
CA ALA A 78 -18.81 10.93 -8.86
C ALA A 78 -17.98 12.07 -8.23
N VAL A 79 -16.94 11.73 -7.46
CA VAL A 79 -16.04 12.74 -6.87
C VAL A 79 -15.20 13.42 -7.95
N TYR A 80 -14.76 12.69 -8.99
CA TYR A 80 -14.07 13.31 -10.13
C TYR A 80 -15.01 14.22 -10.91
N ASP A 81 -16.26 13.81 -11.09
CA ASP A 81 -17.30 14.62 -11.77
C ASP A 81 -17.58 15.91 -10.97
N GLU A 82 -17.56 15.86 -9.61
CA GLU A 82 -17.73 17.02 -8.73
C GLU A 82 -16.49 17.95 -8.74
N ILE A 83 -15.28 17.40 -8.82
CA ILE A 83 -14.04 18.20 -8.95
C ILE A 83 -14.10 19.05 -10.24
N GLY A 84 -14.60 18.50 -11.34
CA GLY A 84 -14.71 19.19 -12.62
C GLY A 84 -13.39 19.73 -13.12
N ASP A 85 -13.37 21.03 -13.47
CA ASP A 85 -12.17 21.72 -14.01
C ASP A 85 -11.20 22.26 -12.93
N ARG A 86 -11.47 21.99 -11.65
CA ARG A 86 -10.59 22.43 -10.56
C ARG A 86 -9.24 21.71 -10.60
N LYS A 87 -8.18 22.42 -10.21
CA LYS A 87 -6.84 21.81 -10.08
C LYS A 87 -6.85 20.71 -9.03
N PHE A 88 -6.39 19.53 -9.40
CA PHE A 88 -6.23 18.42 -8.47
C PHE A 88 -4.98 17.58 -8.75
N ILE A 89 -4.53 16.85 -7.74
CA ILE A 89 -3.46 15.86 -7.81
C ILE A 89 -4.05 14.53 -7.42
N ASP A 90 -4.01 13.55 -8.32
CA ASP A 90 -4.47 12.19 -8.04
C ASP A 90 -3.32 11.35 -7.50
N LEU A 91 -3.39 11.04 -6.20
CA LEU A 91 -2.42 10.19 -5.51
C LEU A 91 -2.97 8.78 -5.25
N THR A 92 -4.07 8.41 -5.92
CA THR A 92 -4.60 7.05 -5.85
C THR A 92 -3.49 6.03 -6.11
N CYS A 93 -3.36 5.04 -5.21
CA CYS A 93 -2.39 3.98 -5.36
C CYS A 93 -2.64 3.20 -6.66
N PRO A 94 -1.61 2.86 -7.46
CA PRO A 94 -1.77 2.07 -8.69
C PRO A 94 -2.55 0.77 -8.50
N PHE A 95 -2.34 0.06 -7.39
CA PHE A 95 -3.10 -1.15 -7.06
C PHE A 95 -4.61 -0.86 -6.92
N VAL A 96 -4.97 0.27 -6.29
CA VAL A 96 -6.37 0.69 -6.15
C VAL A 96 -6.95 1.15 -7.49
N SER A 97 -6.19 1.93 -8.27
CA SER A 97 -6.58 2.34 -9.63
C SER A 97 -6.87 1.14 -10.53
N LYS A 98 -6.09 0.06 -10.40
CA LYS A 98 -6.34 -1.19 -11.12
C LYS A 98 -7.70 -1.80 -10.75
N ILE A 99 -8.06 -1.78 -9.46
CA ILE A 99 -9.37 -2.27 -9.01
C ILE A 99 -10.49 -1.42 -9.60
N HIS A 100 -10.35 -0.10 -9.58
CA HIS A 100 -11.32 0.82 -10.19
C HIS A 100 -11.57 0.49 -11.67
N LYS A 101 -10.50 0.27 -12.45
CA LYS A 101 -10.58 -0.12 -13.87
C LYS A 101 -11.31 -1.46 -14.05
N ILE A 102 -11.01 -2.47 -13.22
CA ILE A 102 -11.67 -3.78 -13.25
C ILE A 102 -13.16 -3.62 -12.96
N VAL A 103 -13.49 -2.96 -11.86
CA VAL A 103 -14.88 -2.77 -11.43
C VAL A 103 -15.69 -2.03 -12.49
N LYS A 104 -15.18 -0.90 -12.99
CA LYS A 104 -15.86 -0.13 -14.05
C LYS A 104 -16.09 -0.97 -15.30
N LYS A 105 -15.07 -1.67 -15.80
CA LYS A 105 -15.17 -2.52 -16.98
C LYS A 105 -16.28 -3.57 -16.83
N TYR A 106 -16.23 -4.36 -15.77
CA TYR A 106 -17.18 -5.48 -15.62
C TYR A 106 -18.58 -5.02 -15.22
N TYR A 107 -18.69 -3.89 -14.52
CA TYR A 107 -19.97 -3.24 -14.28
C TYR A 107 -20.65 -2.83 -15.60
N ASP A 108 -19.91 -2.18 -16.50
CA ASP A 108 -20.41 -1.80 -17.83
C ASP A 108 -20.78 -3.01 -18.71
N GLU A 109 -20.12 -4.15 -18.50
CA GLU A 109 -20.46 -5.41 -19.15
C GLU A 109 -21.65 -6.15 -18.49
N GLY A 110 -22.30 -5.56 -17.49
CA GLY A 110 -23.49 -6.08 -16.81
C GLY A 110 -23.22 -7.16 -15.76
N TYR A 111 -21.99 -7.22 -15.21
CA TYR A 111 -21.71 -8.08 -14.06
C TYR A 111 -22.21 -7.45 -12.76
N GLN A 112 -22.67 -8.29 -11.84
CA GLN A 112 -22.83 -7.88 -10.46
C GLN A 112 -21.43 -7.83 -9.81
N ILE A 113 -21.05 -6.66 -9.33
CA ILE A 113 -19.81 -6.50 -8.59
C ILE A 113 -19.98 -7.02 -7.16
N VAL A 114 -18.98 -7.77 -6.70
CA VAL A 114 -18.84 -8.22 -5.31
C VAL A 114 -17.51 -7.69 -4.79
N ILE A 115 -17.52 -6.96 -3.70
CA ILE A 115 -16.33 -6.43 -3.04
C ILE A 115 -16.13 -7.18 -1.72
N ILE A 116 -15.00 -7.86 -1.58
CA ILE A 116 -14.61 -8.48 -0.30
C ILE A 116 -13.80 -7.45 0.48
N GLY A 117 -14.42 -6.84 1.51
CA GLY A 117 -13.80 -5.76 2.29
C GLY A 117 -14.75 -5.11 3.26
N ASP A 118 -14.22 -4.23 4.10
CA ASP A 118 -14.97 -3.45 5.10
C ASP A 118 -15.74 -2.33 4.39
N GLU A 119 -17.08 -2.35 4.45
CA GLU A 119 -17.96 -1.39 3.79
C GLU A 119 -17.74 0.06 4.23
N THR A 120 -17.25 0.26 5.45
CA THR A 120 -16.96 1.58 6.02
C THR A 120 -15.59 2.13 5.62
N HIS A 121 -14.74 1.27 5.03
CA HIS A 121 -13.39 1.66 4.68
C HIS A 121 -13.36 2.56 3.43
N PRO A 122 -12.60 3.68 3.44
CA PRO A 122 -12.54 4.61 2.32
C PRO A 122 -12.21 4.00 0.96
N GLU A 123 -11.33 2.99 0.92
CA GLU A 123 -10.98 2.28 -0.31
C GLU A 123 -12.20 1.53 -0.88
N VAL A 124 -12.96 0.84 -0.03
CA VAL A 124 -14.15 0.08 -0.44
C VAL A 124 -15.25 1.02 -0.93
N ILE A 125 -15.46 2.15 -0.23
CA ILE A 125 -16.37 3.22 -0.66
C ILE A 125 -15.95 3.74 -2.04
N GLY A 126 -14.66 4.02 -2.22
CA GLY A 126 -14.10 4.47 -3.50
C GLY A 126 -14.34 3.46 -4.62
N ILE A 127 -14.02 2.18 -4.38
CA ILE A 127 -14.24 1.09 -5.36
C ILE A 127 -15.72 0.96 -5.72
N ASN A 128 -16.63 0.99 -4.72
CA ASN A 128 -18.06 0.89 -4.93
C ASN A 128 -18.61 2.04 -5.79
N GLY A 129 -18.05 3.24 -5.67
CA GLY A 129 -18.40 4.39 -6.49
C GLY A 129 -18.11 4.23 -7.98
N TRP A 130 -17.32 3.24 -8.40
CA TRP A 130 -17.06 2.91 -9.81
C TRP A 130 -18.11 1.96 -10.43
N CYS A 131 -19.03 1.46 -9.61
CA CYS A 131 -20.22 0.70 -10.05
C CYS A 131 -21.51 1.30 -9.48
N GLU A 132 -21.59 2.62 -9.39
CA GLU A 132 -22.78 3.39 -8.96
C GLU A 132 -23.30 2.96 -7.57
N ASN A 133 -22.39 2.57 -6.68
CA ASN A 133 -22.66 2.06 -5.34
C ASN A 133 -23.57 0.81 -5.30
N SER A 134 -23.56 -0.01 -6.37
CA SER A 134 -24.43 -1.19 -6.53
C SER A 134 -23.75 -2.51 -6.17
N ALA A 135 -22.49 -2.47 -5.69
CA ALA A 135 -21.77 -3.69 -5.32
C ALA A 135 -22.40 -4.37 -4.10
N VAL A 136 -22.30 -5.70 -4.07
CA VAL A 136 -22.53 -6.47 -2.85
C VAL A 136 -21.20 -6.52 -2.09
N ILE A 137 -21.21 -6.00 -0.88
CA ILE A 137 -20.01 -5.96 -0.03
C ILE A 137 -20.08 -7.12 0.97
N ILE A 138 -19.02 -7.90 1.05
CA ILE A 138 -18.92 -9.08 1.91
C ILE A 138 -17.69 -8.92 2.80
N TYR A 139 -17.87 -9.03 4.12
CA TYR A 139 -16.80 -8.91 5.08
C TYR A 139 -16.98 -9.88 6.26
N GLY A 140 -15.86 -10.42 6.75
CA GLY A 140 -15.81 -11.28 7.92
C GLY A 140 -15.87 -12.78 7.62
N LYS A 141 -15.46 -13.56 8.62
CA LYS A 141 -15.56 -15.03 8.58
C LYS A 141 -17.02 -15.45 8.68
N ASN A 142 -17.37 -16.55 7.99
CA ASN A 142 -18.74 -17.08 7.95
C ASN A 142 -19.79 -16.12 7.34
N ALA A 143 -19.38 -15.19 6.49
CA ALA A 143 -20.33 -14.31 5.80
C ALA A 143 -21.29 -15.15 4.94
N GLU A 144 -22.59 -14.95 5.12
CA GLU A 144 -23.62 -15.62 4.32
C GLU A 144 -23.62 -15.06 2.90
N ILE A 145 -23.67 -15.96 1.92
CA ILE A 145 -23.76 -15.60 0.51
C ILE A 145 -25.23 -15.58 0.11
N ASP A 146 -25.73 -14.41 -0.28
CA ASP A 146 -27.11 -14.26 -0.75
C ASP A 146 -27.35 -15.19 -1.97
N LYS A 147 -28.31 -16.10 -1.83
CA LYS A 147 -28.70 -17.06 -2.90
C LYS A 147 -29.08 -16.37 -4.20
N LYS A 148 -29.50 -15.11 -4.18
CA LYS A 148 -29.79 -14.33 -5.40
C LYS A 148 -28.56 -14.10 -6.27
N LEU A 149 -27.35 -14.14 -5.71
CA LEU A 149 -26.10 -14.01 -6.45
C LEU A 149 -25.87 -15.19 -7.41
N SER A 150 -26.39 -16.38 -7.10
CA SER A 150 -26.21 -17.57 -7.95
C SER A 150 -26.78 -17.43 -9.37
N LYS A 151 -27.73 -16.49 -9.56
CA LYS A 151 -28.37 -16.22 -10.86
C LYS A 151 -27.70 -15.11 -11.66
N LYS A 152 -26.64 -14.48 -11.13
CA LYS A 152 -25.96 -13.33 -11.74
C LYS A 152 -24.57 -13.71 -12.23
N ARG A 153 -24.06 -13.01 -13.23
CA ARG A 153 -22.66 -13.03 -13.62
C ARG A 153 -21.89 -12.18 -12.59
N LEU A 154 -20.94 -12.79 -11.90
CA LEU A 154 -20.23 -12.11 -10.80
C LEU A 154 -18.82 -11.70 -11.20
N CYS A 155 -18.43 -10.48 -10.85
CA CYS A 155 -17.05 -10.03 -10.82
C CYS A 155 -16.67 -9.72 -9.37
N ILE A 156 -15.67 -10.42 -8.84
CA ILE A 156 -15.26 -10.36 -7.45
C ILE A 156 -13.90 -9.68 -7.38
N VAL A 157 -13.82 -8.64 -6.55
CA VAL A 157 -12.58 -7.95 -6.19
C VAL A 157 -12.45 -7.91 -4.67
N ALA A 158 -11.26 -7.60 -4.18
CA ALA A 158 -10.98 -7.48 -2.75
C ALA A 158 -10.39 -6.11 -2.42
N GLN A 159 -10.66 -5.63 -1.22
CA GLN A 159 -9.89 -4.54 -0.61
C GLN A 159 -8.41 -4.93 -0.53
N THR A 160 -7.51 -4.00 -0.89
CA THR A 160 -6.06 -4.30 -0.98
C THR A 160 -5.43 -4.77 0.32
N THR A 161 -6.04 -4.46 1.46
CA THR A 161 -5.55 -4.77 2.81
C THR A 161 -6.28 -5.92 3.50
N ILE A 162 -7.18 -6.65 2.81
CA ILE A 162 -7.91 -7.78 3.40
C ILE A 162 -6.96 -8.91 3.82
N ASN A 163 -7.35 -9.68 4.82
CA ASN A 163 -6.63 -10.88 5.20
C ASN A 163 -6.81 -11.98 4.13
N LYS A 164 -5.70 -12.60 3.71
CA LYS A 164 -5.68 -13.63 2.67
C LYS A 164 -6.54 -14.85 3.00
N GLU A 165 -6.58 -15.27 4.28
CA GLU A 165 -7.41 -16.39 4.71
C GLU A 165 -8.90 -16.08 4.55
N ILE A 166 -9.32 -14.88 5.01
CA ILE A 166 -10.72 -14.42 4.89
C ILE A 166 -11.13 -14.34 3.42
N PHE A 167 -10.27 -13.77 2.56
CA PHE A 167 -10.52 -13.72 1.12
C PHE A 167 -10.71 -15.12 0.55
N SER A 168 -9.81 -16.05 0.86
CA SER A 168 -9.86 -17.43 0.35
C SER A 168 -11.12 -18.17 0.80
N GLU A 169 -11.53 -18.01 2.05
CA GLU A 169 -12.75 -18.61 2.62
C GLU A 169 -14.00 -18.10 1.90
N ILE A 170 -14.15 -16.77 1.78
CA ILE A 170 -15.30 -16.16 1.11
C ILE A 170 -15.36 -16.58 -0.36
N VAL A 171 -14.22 -16.57 -1.07
CA VAL A 171 -14.14 -17.02 -2.47
C VAL A 171 -14.56 -18.48 -2.62
N GLN A 172 -14.14 -19.37 -1.71
CA GLN A 172 -14.57 -20.77 -1.73
C GLN A 172 -16.09 -20.90 -1.52
N ASN A 173 -16.66 -20.13 -0.60
CA ASN A 173 -18.10 -20.14 -0.34
C ASN A 173 -18.89 -19.63 -1.56
N ILE A 174 -18.43 -18.56 -2.21
CA ILE A 174 -19.04 -18.05 -3.44
C ILE A 174 -18.95 -19.09 -4.57
N LYS A 175 -17.79 -19.75 -4.75
CA LYS A 175 -17.62 -20.80 -5.78
C LYS A 175 -18.57 -21.99 -5.58
N LYS A 176 -18.92 -22.34 -4.34
CA LYS A 176 -19.91 -23.39 -4.04
C LYS A 176 -21.34 -22.95 -4.35
N ALA A 177 -21.65 -21.67 -4.20
CA ALA A 177 -22.98 -21.12 -4.32
C ALA A 177 -23.30 -20.58 -5.73
N CYS A 178 -22.29 -20.19 -6.52
CA CYS A 178 -22.45 -19.45 -7.77
C CYS A 178 -21.66 -20.09 -8.92
N ASN A 179 -22.24 -20.04 -10.13
CA ASN A 179 -21.61 -20.62 -11.32
C ASN A 179 -20.55 -19.66 -11.92
N SER A 180 -19.32 -20.15 -12.04
CA SER A 180 -18.21 -19.51 -12.77
C SER A 180 -18.01 -18.00 -12.50
N PRO A 181 -17.85 -17.57 -11.23
CA PRO A 181 -17.57 -16.18 -10.94
C PRO A 181 -16.18 -15.76 -11.48
N LEU A 182 -16.06 -14.55 -12.01
CA LEU A 182 -14.76 -13.95 -12.29
C LEU A 182 -14.16 -13.45 -10.97
N ILE A 183 -12.97 -13.91 -10.64
CA ILE A 183 -12.32 -13.61 -9.36
C ILE A 183 -10.98 -12.94 -9.64
N PHE A 184 -10.82 -11.76 -9.11
CA PHE A 184 -9.57 -11.00 -9.13
C PHE A 184 -9.01 -10.92 -7.71
N ASP A 185 -7.88 -11.58 -7.48
CA ASP A 185 -7.12 -11.40 -6.25
C ASP A 185 -6.40 -10.05 -6.32
N THR A 186 -7.06 -9.04 -5.74
CA THR A 186 -6.59 -7.66 -5.73
C THR A 186 -5.93 -7.26 -4.41
N ILE A 187 -5.60 -8.23 -3.55
CA ILE A 187 -4.76 -7.98 -2.37
C ILE A 187 -3.38 -7.56 -2.85
N CYS A 188 -2.89 -6.41 -2.41
CA CYS A 188 -1.59 -5.93 -2.91
C CYS A 188 -0.42 -6.78 -2.38
N SER A 189 0.67 -6.86 -3.15
CA SER A 189 1.89 -7.60 -2.77
C SER A 189 2.42 -7.14 -1.42
N ALA A 190 2.55 -5.84 -1.21
CA ALA A 190 3.00 -5.26 0.06
C ALA A 190 2.15 -5.67 1.27
N THR A 191 0.85 -5.97 1.09
CA THR A 191 -0.01 -6.51 2.15
C THR A 191 0.29 -7.99 2.39
N LYS A 192 0.42 -8.77 1.30
CA LYS A 192 0.72 -10.20 1.39
C LYS A 192 2.05 -10.45 2.09
N ASP A 193 3.09 -9.73 1.70
CA ASP A 193 4.43 -9.87 2.25
C ASP A 193 4.45 -9.51 3.74
N ARG A 194 3.82 -8.39 4.12
CA ARG A 194 3.69 -8.00 5.54
C ARG A 194 2.95 -9.03 6.38
N GLN A 195 1.85 -9.57 5.87
CA GLN A 195 1.08 -10.58 6.59
C GLN A 195 1.89 -11.86 6.79
N THR A 196 2.59 -12.32 5.74
CA THR A 196 3.45 -13.50 5.80
C THR A 196 4.61 -13.29 6.77
N GLU A 197 5.32 -12.17 6.66
CA GLU A 197 6.45 -11.88 7.55
C GLU A 197 6.02 -11.70 9.01
N ALA A 198 4.89 -11.02 9.26
CA ALA A 198 4.33 -10.87 10.60
C ALA A 198 3.94 -12.21 11.22
N GLU A 199 3.37 -13.13 10.43
CA GLU A 199 3.05 -14.48 10.87
C GLU A 199 4.31 -15.27 11.22
N GLU A 200 5.34 -15.22 10.38
CA GLU A 200 6.60 -15.94 10.63
C GLU A 200 7.36 -15.38 11.83
N LEU A 201 7.39 -14.05 11.97
CA LEU A 201 8.07 -13.39 13.07
C LEU A 201 7.36 -13.65 14.39
N SER A 202 6.02 -13.60 14.42
CA SER A 202 5.24 -13.82 15.63
C SER A 202 5.37 -15.25 16.20
N LYS A 203 5.61 -16.25 15.32
CA LYS A 203 5.87 -17.63 15.75
C LYS A 203 7.22 -17.83 16.46
N LYS A 204 8.15 -16.89 16.29
CA LYS A 204 9.53 -16.96 16.82
C LYS A 204 9.75 -16.00 17.98
N SER A 205 8.79 -15.15 18.29
CA SER A 205 8.92 -14.07 19.27
C SER A 205 8.16 -14.39 20.56
N ASP A 206 8.73 -13.96 21.70
CA ASP A 206 8.07 -14.01 23.01
C ASP A 206 7.16 -12.77 23.20
N CYS A 207 7.42 -11.72 22.42
CA CYS A 207 6.64 -10.49 22.40
C CYS A 207 6.59 -9.93 20.99
N MET A 208 5.42 -9.47 20.56
CA MET A 208 5.23 -8.77 19.30
C MET A 208 4.78 -7.34 19.54
N ILE A 209 5.45 -6.41 18.86
CA ILE A 209 5.06 -5.00 18.80
C ILE A 209 4.58 -4.69 17.40
N VAL A 210 3.32 -4.31 17.27
CA VAL A 210 2.71 -3.91 16.01
C VAL A 210 2.51 -2.40 16.04
N VAL A 211 3.32 -1.68 15.27
CA VAL A 211 3.36 -0.21 15.29
C VAL A 211 2.47 0.37 14.21
N GLY A 212 1.61 1.33 14.58
CA GLY A 212 0.82 2.11 13.62
C GLY A 212 -0.59 2.42 14.07
N GLY A 213 -1.28 3.26 13.32
CA GLY A 213 -2.58 3.80 13.68
C GLY A 213 -3.65 2.73 13.89
N ARG A 214 -4.41 2.85 14.97
CA ARG A 214 -5.50 1.92 15.31
C ARG A 214 -6.62 1.92 14.28
N GLN A 215 -6.76 3.01 13.51
CA GLN A 215 -7.70 3.15 12.42
C GLN A 215 -7.23 2.51 11.10
N SER A 216 -5.94 2.13 11.01
CA SER A 216 -5.39 1.50 9.82
C SER A 216 -5.85 0.05 9.71
N SER A 217 -6.58 -0.27 8.64
CA SER A 217 -7.02 -1.64 8.33
C SER A 217 -5.82 -2.60 8.25
N ASN A 218 -4.74 -2.20 7.56
CA ASN A 218 -3.55 -3.02 7.44
C ASN A 218 -2.91 -3.30 8.83
N THR A 219 -2.76 -2.27 9.69
CA THR A 219 -2.15 -2.45 11.02
C THR A 219 -2.98 -3.38 11.91
N ARG A 220 -4.30 -3.22 11.91
CA ARG A 220 -5.20 -4.13 12.65
C ARG A 220 -5.05 -5.59 12.19
N LYS A 221 -4.94 -5.82 10.87
CA LYS A 221 -4.75 -7.18 10.33
C LYS A 221 -3.41 -7.79 10.75
N LEU A 222 -2.34 -7.00 10.78
CA LEU A 222 -1.05 -7.46 11.31
C LEU A 222 -1.14 -7.81 12.80
N TYR A 223 -1.82 -6.98 13.59
CA TYR A 223 -2.07 -7.27 15.00
C TYR A 223 -2.83 -8.58 15.19
N GLU A 224 -3.96 -8.78 14.48
CA GLU A 224 -4.76 -10.00 14.53
C GLU A 224 -3.95 -11.27 14.17
N ILE A 225 -3.01 -11.15 13.22
CA ILE A 225 -2.12 -12.26 12.82
C ILE A 225 -1.10 -12.56 13.92
N CYS A 226 -0.47 -11.52 14.45
CA CYS A 226 0.53 -11.68 15.51
C CYS A 226 -0.08 -12.25 16.80
N GLU A 227 -1.25 -11.73 17.22
CA GLU A 227 -1.96 -12.15 18.43
C GLU A 227 -2.33 -13.65 18.43
N LYS A 228 -2.61 -14.22 17.25
CA LYS A 228 -2.87 -15.67 17.12
C LYS A 228 -1.66 -16.54 17.45
N ASN A 229 -0.44 -16.04 17.23
CA ASN A 229 0.78 -16.82 17.38
C ASN A 229 1.61 -16.43 18.60
N CYS A 230 1.45 -15.21 19.11
CA CYS A 230 2.17 -14.65 20.24
C CYS A 230 1.18 -13.99 21.21
N SER A 231 1.02 -14.56 22.40
CA SER A 231 0.08 -14.06 23.41
C SER A 231 0.41 -12.67 23.97
N GLU A 232 1.71 -12.30 23.94
CA GLU A 232 2.21 -11.00 24.36
C GLU A 232 2.35 -10.09 23.10
N THR A 233 1.22 -9.74 22.50
CA THR A 233 1.19 -8.87 21.31
C THR A 233 0.59 -7.51 21.68
N TYR A 234 1.30 -6.45 21.34
CA TYR A 234 0.93 -5.06 21.62
C TYR A 234 0.74 -4.27 20.33
N HIS A 235 -0.42 -3.59 20.22
CA HIS A 235 -0.68 -2.62 19.15
C HIS A 235 -0.45 -1.22 19.69
N ILE A 236 0.58 -0.54 19.21
CA ILE A 236 0.99 0.77 19.68
C ILE A 236 1.05 1.79 18.56
N GLU A 237 0.82 3.06 18.88
CA GLU A 237 0.92 4.18 17.93
C GLU A 237 2.19 4.98 18.15
N THR A 238 2.72 5.00 19.39
CA THR A 238 3.86 5.82 19.78
C THR A 238 4.81 5.05 20.71
N ARG A 239 6.01 5.61 20.89
CA ARG A 239 7.05 5.05 21.79
C ARG A 239 6.63 4.99 23.26
N GLU A 240 5.72 5.87 23.69
CA GLU A 240 5.23 5.94 25.06
C GLU A 240 4.35 4.74 25.45
N GLU A 241 3.82 4.03 24.46
CA GLU A 241 2.99 2.84 24.65
C GLU A 241 3.81 1.54 24.72
N VAL A 242 5.14 1.63 24.62
CA VAL A 242 6.04 0.47 24.66
C VAL A 242 5.93 -0.24 26.01
N PRO A 243 5.75 -1.60 26.05
CA PRO A 243 5.64 -2.33 27.29
C PRO A 243 6.95 -2.31 28.09
N HIS A 244 6.83 -2.11 29.41
CA HIS A 244 7.99 -2.09 30.34
C HIS A 244 8.49 -3.49 30.72
N LYS A 245 7.77 -4.54 30.34
CA LYS A 245 8.12 -5.95 30.63
C LYS A 245 9.30 -6.39 29.75
N ARG A 246 10.21 -7.17 30.32
CA ARG A 246 11.36 -7.71 29.59
C ARG A 246 11.01 -9.04 28.90
N TYR A 247 11.43 -9.19 27.66
CA TYR A 247 11.25 -10.38 26.85
C TYR A 247 12.59 -10.82 26.27
N LYS A 248 12.73 -12.10 25.93
CA LYS A 248 13.97 -12.64 25.36
C LYS A 248 14.07 -12.34 23.85
N ASN A 249 12.97 -12.60 23.13
CA ASN A 249 12.90 -12.40 21.68
C ASN A 249 11.72 -11.45 21.38
N ILE A 250 11.99 -10.28 20.84
CA ILE A 250 10.99 -9.27 20.51
C ILE A 250 10.91 -9.12 19.00
N GLY A 251 9.73 -9.33 18.45
CA GLY A 251 9.43 -9.01 17.06
C GLY A 251 8.74 -7.65 16.94
N ILE A 252 9.19 -6.80 16.02
CA ILE A 252 8.57 -5.52 15.71
C ILE A 252 8.12 -5.53 14.27
N THR A 253 6.84 -5.28 14.04
CA THR A 253 6.29 -5.03 12.71
C THR A 253 5.52 -3.72 12.70
N ALA A 254 5.25 -3.17 11.50
CA ALA A 254 4.54 -1.91 11.41
C ALA A 254 3.61 -1.85 10.19
N GLY A 255 2.53 -1.09 10.36
CA GLY A 255 1.56 -0.86 9.30
C GLY A 255 2.14 -0.08 8.11
N ALA A 256 1.50 -0.26 6.93
CA ALA A 256 1.88 0.41 5.68
C ALA A 256 1.74 1.95 5.71
N SER A 257 1.10 2.50 6.73
CA SER A 257 0.94 3.94 6.98
C SER A 257 1.79 4.44 8.17
N THR A 258 2.78 3.68 8.63
CA THR A 258 3.65 4.03 9.75
C THR A 258 4.96 4.62 9.24
N PRO A 259 5.31 5.87 9.58
CA PRO A 259 6.61 6.46 9.25
C PRO A 259 7.78 5.68 9.87
N GLY A 260 8.91 5.59 9.15
CA GLY A 260 10.13 4.94 9.64
C GLY A 260 10.62 5.52 10.97
N ARG A 261 10.54 6.85 11.13
CA ARG A 261 10.90 7.54 12.38
C ARG A 261 10.18 6.97 13.61
N ILE A 262 8.88 6.68 13.50
CA ILE A 262 8.11 6.12 14.63
C ILE A 262 8.63 4.73 14.98
N ILE A 263 8.96 3.93 13.98
CA ILE A 263 9.50 2.59 14.19
C ILE A 263 10.87 2.67 14.89
N GLU A 264 11.73 3.59 14.44
CA GLU A 264 13.04 3.84 15.07
C GLU A 264 12.89 4.30 16.53
N GLU A 265 11.94 5.20 16.81
CA GLU A 265 11.66 5.65 18.18
C GLU A 265 11.19 4.49 19.09
N VAL A 266 10.37 3.57 18.57
CA VAL A 266 9.92 2.37 19.29
C VAL A 266 11.09 1.40 19.53
N VAL A 267 11.90 1.13 18.49
CA VAL A 267 13.11 0.29 18.63
C VAL A 267 14.05 0.86 19.68
N LYS A 268 14.27 2.18 19.65
CA LYS A 268 15.10 2.87 20.62
C LYS A 268 14.55 2.73 22.04
N ALA A 269 13.26 2.97 22.25
CA ALA A 269 12.62 2.83 23.57
C ALA A 269 12.71 1.39 24.11
N MET A 270 12.55 0.38 23.24
CA MET A 270 12.76 -1.02 23.61
C MET A 270 14.22 -1.31 23.97
N SER A 271 15.18 -0.66 23.29
CA SER A 271 16.62 -0.86 23.49
C SER A 271 17.14 -0.10 24.73
N GLU A 272 16.60 1.06 25.05
CA GLU A 272 16.93 1.82 26.27
C GLU A 272 16.62 1.05 27.55
N ASN A 273 15.59 0.16 27.49
CA ASN A 273 15.35 -0.83 28.53
C ASN A 273 16.47 -1.90 28.63
N LEU A 274 17.48 -1.90 27.74
CA LEU A 274 18.52 -2.91 27.59
C LEU A 274 19.89 -2.53 28.13
N GLN A 275 20.20 -1.27 28.39
CA GLN A 275 21.51 -0.78 28.85
C GLN A 275 22.71 -1.08 27.89
N ASN A 276 22.50 -1.23 26.58
CA ASN A 276 23.60 -1.45 25.62
C ASN A 276 23.42 -0.61 24.34
N GLU A 277 24.24 0.44 24.16
CA GLU A 277 24.26 1.28 22.96
C GLU A 277 24.74 0.57 21.70
N GLU A 278 25.59 -0.46 21.82
CA GLU A 278 26.11 -1.23 20.68
C GLU A 278 25.05 -2.03 19.91
N SER A 279 24.02 -2.52 20.61
CA SER A 279 22.93 -3.29 20.00
C SER A 279 21.98 -2.45 19.11
N PHE A 280 21.91 -1.13 19.33
CA PHE A 280 21.01 -0.26 18.58
C PHE A 280 21.51 0.03 17.16
N ALA A 281 22.81 0.27 16.99
CA ALA A 281 23.42 0.52 15.68
C ALA A 281 23.26 -0.69 14.76
N ASP A 282 23.52 -1.90 15.27
CA ASP A 282 23.37 -3.17 14.53
C ASP A 282 21.90 -3.43 14.12
N LEU A 283 20.94 -3.06 14.97
CA LEU A 283 19.51 -3.21 14.68
C LEU A 283 19.04 -2.25 13.57
N ILE A 284 19.50 -1.01 13.58
CA ILE A 284 19.22 -0.03 12.53
C ILE A 284 19.87 -0.48 11.21
N GLU A 285 21.08 -1.03 11.24
CA GLU A 285 21.74 -1.55 10.05
C GLU A 285 20.99 -2.75 9.44
N GLN A 286 20.49 -3.68 10.27
CA GLN A 286 19.63 -4.79 9.82
C GLN A 286 18.31 -4.32 9.25
N TYR A 287 17.70 -3.29 9.82
CA TYR A 287 16.46 -2.69 9.32
C TYR A 287 16.69 -1.95 7.99
N SER A 288 17.85 -1.32 7.83
CA SER A 288 18.27 -0.60 6.62
C SER A 288 18.79 -1.50 5.49
N SER A 289 19.17 -2.74 5.79
CA SER A 289 20.04 -3.58 4.94
C SER A 289 19.40 -4.19 3.68
N LYS A 290 18.11 -3.96 3.40
CA LYS A 290 17.49 -4.24 2.10
C LYS A 290 17.17 -2.97 1.32
N THR A 291 18.06 -2.00 1.33
CA THR A 291 17.99 -0.88 0.40
C THR A 291 18.53 -1.31 -0.96
N LEU A 292 17.74 -1.03 -2.00
CA LEU A 292 18.26 -1.07 -3.37
C LEU A 292 19.46 -0.15 -3.48
N THR A 293 20.50 -0.61 -4.12
CA THR A 293 21.68 0.20 -4.40
C THR A 293 21.73 0.58 -5.87
N ASN A 294 22.24 1.78 -6.15
CA ASN A 294 22.51 2.21 -7.52
C ASN A 294 23.44 1.21 -8.21
N GLY A 295 23.12 0.83 -9.43
CA GLY A 295 23.91 -0.14 -10.19
C GLY A 295 23.45 -1.59 -10.08
N GLN A 296 22.50 -1.90 -9.23
CA GLN A 296 21.98 -3.24 -9.06
C GLN A 296 21.03 -3.61 -10.23
N ILE A 297 21.11 -4.87 -10.67
CA ILE A 297 20.14 -5.44 -11.61
C ILE A 297 19.12 -6.23 -10.80
N VAL A 298 17.84 -5.93 -11.01
CA VAL A 298 16.74 -6.57 -10.30
C VAL A 298 15.66 -7.02 -11.28
N GLU A 299 14.92 -8.04 -10.88
CA GLU A 299 13.75 -8.51 -11.61
C GLU A 299 12.49 -7.96 -10.94
N GLY A 300 11.55 -7.46 -11.71
CA GLY A 300 10.31 -6.91 -11.18
C GLY A 300 9.13 -7.16 -12.10
N THR A 301 7.93 -7.02 -11.54
CA THR A 301 6.66 -7.22 -12.26
C THR A 301 6.04 -5.89 -12.63
N VAL A 302 5.69 -5.71 -13.89
CA VAL A 302 4.98 -4.52 -14.38
C VAL A 302 3.59 -4.46 -13.77
N ILE A 303 3.31 -3.42 -12.99
CA ILE A 303 2.02 -3.23 -12.31
C ILE A 303 1.15 -2.15 -12.94
N GLU A 304 1.75 -1.21 -13.67
CA GLU A 304 1.02 -0.18 -14.38
C GLU A 304 1.83 0.32 -15.59
N VAL A 305 1.16 0.48 -16.73
CA VAL A 305 1.74 1.05 -17.96
C VAL A 305 1.03 2.36 -18.28
N ARG A 306 1.77 3.47 -18.25
CA ARG A 306 1.31 4.83 -18.58
C ARG A 306 1.90 5.28 -19.91
N ASN A 307 1.44 6.43 -20.41
CA ASN A 307 1.93 6.96 -21.70
C ASN A 307 3.42 7.31 -21.68
N ASN A 308 3.97 7.71 -20.52
CA ASN A 308 5.33 8.22 -20.38
C ASN A 308 6.19 7.45 -19.38
N GLU A 309 5.63 6.49 -18.67
CA GLU A 309 6.34 5.68 -17.67
C GLU A 309 5.68 4.31 -17.44
N VAL A 310 6.45 3.38 -16.91
CA VAL A 310 6.01 2.06 -16.44
C VAL A 310 6.34 1.94 -14.95
N ILE A 311 5.40 1.48 -14.15
CA ILE A 311 5.61 1.19 -12.74
C ILE A 311 5.87 -0.30 -12.58
N VAL A 312 6.97 -0.64 -11.92
CA VAL A 312 7.46 -2.00 -11.73
C VAL A 312 7.51 -2.32 -10.24
N ASP A 313 6.80 -3.35 -9.83
CA ASP A 313 6.92 -3.93 -8.49
C ASP A 313 8.24 -4.71 -8.40
N LEU A 314 9.13 -4.30 -7.51
CA LEU A 314 10.46 -4.89 -7.36
C LEU A 314 10.49 -6.02 -6.32
N GLY A 315 9.32 -6.55 -5.95
CA GLY A 315 9.20 -7.69 -5.05
C GLY A 315 9.74 -7.43 -3.65
N ASP A 316 10.83 -8.08 -3.29
CA ASP A 316 11.44 -8.02 -1.95
C ASP A 316 11.88 -6.62 -1.47
N PHE A 317 11.83 -5.62 -2.34
CA PHE A 317 12.27 -4.26 -2.02
C PHE A 317 11.10 -3.37 -1.60
N LYS A 318 11.40 -2.44 -0.71
CA LYS A 318 10.42 -1.55 -0.05
C LYS A 318 9.63 -0.66 -1.03
N TYR A 319 10.20 -0.36 -2.22
CA TYR A 319 9.65 0.61 -3.16
C TYR A 319 9.48 0.01 -4.55
N ASN A 320 8.43 0.44 -5.25
CA ASN A 320 8.27 0.15 -6.67
C ASN A 320 9.18 1.05 -7.52
N GLY A 321 9.65 0.52 -8.63
CA GLY A 321 10.49 1.25 -9.55
C GLY A 321 9.69 2.03 -10.60
N GLN A 322 10.22 3.18 -11.00
CA GLN A 322 9.73 4.01 -12.10
C GLN A 322 10.66 3.86 -13.30
N LEU A 323 10.13 3.36 -14.41
CA LEU A 323 10.83 3.19 -15.67
C LEU A 323 10.23 4.15 -16.69
N ALA A 324 10.92 5.25 -16.97
CA ALA A 324 10.46 6.23 -17.94
C ALA A 324 10.42 5.62 -19.36
N ALA A 325 9.52 6.10 -20.21
CA ALA A 325 9.34 5.57 -21.57
C ALA A 325 10.63 5.62 -22.41
N ASP A 326 11.42 6.68 -22.25
CA ASP A 326 12.71 6.85 -22.90
C ASP A 326 13.81 5.94 -22.34
N GLN A 327 13.60 5.32 -21.19
CA GLN A 327 14.49 4.33 -20.55
C GLN A 327 14.04 2.88 -20.78
N LEU A 328 12.86 2.68 -21.37
CA LEU A 328 12.29 1.37 -21.66
C LEU A 328 12.79 0.81 -23.00
N THR A 329 12.83 1.63 -24.05
CA THR A 329 13.22 1.26 -25.43
C THR A 329 14.01 2.37 -26.10
N ASP A 330 14.87 2.00 -27.07
CA ASP A 330 15.63 2.95 -27.89
C ASP A 330 14.81 3.48 -29.07
N ASP A 331 13.69 2.86 -29.40
CA ASP A 331 12.81 3.30 -30.47
C ASP A 331 11.80 4.34 -29.95
N PRO A 332 11.95 5.62 -30.33
CA PRO A 332 11.06 6.69 -29.86
C PRO A 332 9.65 6.63 -30.47
N SER A 333 9.43 5.78 -31.47
CA SER A 333 8.11 5.60 -32.09
C SER A 333 7.20 4.65 -31.30
N LEU A 334 7.77 3.83 -30.40
CA LEU A 334 7.03 2.87 -29.60
C LEU A 334 6.53 3.49 -28.28
N LYS A 335 5.27 3.25 -27.98
CA LYS A 335 4.70 3.58 -26.66
C LYS A 335 5.04 2.48 -25.65
N PRO A 336 5.09 2.79 -24.35
CA PRO A 336 5.31 1.78 -23.31
C PRO A 336 4.39 0.56 -23.41
N SER A 337 3.12 0.75 -23.79
CA SER A 337 2.15 -0.32 -23.99
C SER A 337 2.43 -1.27 -25.18
N ASP A 338 3.28 -0.84 -26.12
CA ASP A 338 3.69 -1.67 -27.26
C ASP A 338 4.88 -2.57 -26.90
N VAL A 339 5.60 -2.23 -25.82
CA VAL A 339 6.82 -2.91 -25.36
C VAL A 339 6.57 -3.86 -24.20
N VAL A 340 5.72 -3.44 -23.25
CA VAL A 340 5.42 -4.24 -22.03
C VAL A 340 3.93 -4.15 -21.66
N LYS A 341 3.45 -5.17 -20.96
CA LYS A 341 2.06 -5.25 -20.47
C LYS A 341 2.04 -5.41 -18.95
N GLU A 342 0.94 -5.01 -18.34
CA GLU A 342 0.70 -5.26 -16.92
C GLU A 342 0.74 -6.78 -16.63
N GLY A 343 1.56 -7.18 -15.67
CA GLY A 343 1.82 -8.57 -15.31
C GLY A 343 3.10 -9.16 -15.92
N ASP A 344 3.76 -8.47 -16.85
CA ASP A 344 5.04 -8.92 -17.39
C ASP A 344 6.14 -8.84 -16.32
N THR A 345 7.00 -9.86 -16.28
CA THR A 345 8.22 -9.84 -15.47
C THR A 345 9.37 -9.32 -16.33
N ILE A 346 10.05 -8.27 -15.86
CA ILE A 346 11.14 -7.62 -16.59
C ILE A 346 12.38 -7.47 -15.72
N LYS A 347 13.57 -7.63 -16.33
CA LYS A 347 14.84 -7.26 -15.69
C LYS A 347 15.12 -5.78 -15.96
N VAL A 348 15.57 -5.08 -14.93
CA VAL A 348 15.84 -3.65 -14.96
C VAL A 348 17.10 -3.31 -14.18
N TYR A 349 17.79 -2.26 -14.62
CA TYR A 349 18.94 -1.70 -13.93
C TYR A 349 18.49 -0.53 -13.04
N VAL A 350 18.92 -0.51 -11.79
CA VAL A 350 18.64 0.56 -10.83
C VAL A 350 19.61 1.72 -11.11
N VAL A 351 19.06 2.79 -11.67
CA VAL A 351 19.83 4.01 -12.00
C VAL A 351 20.04 4.88 -10.77
N GLY A 352 19.02 4.98 -9.95
CA GLY A 352 19.04 5.81 -8.75
C GLY A 352 18.00 5.34 -7.76
N VAL A 353 18.41 5.32 -6.50
CA VAL A 353 17.53 5.14 -5.36
C VAL A 353 17.53 6.46 -4.60
N ASN A 354 16.39 7.11 -4.54
CA ASN A 354 16.21 8.30 -3.73
C ASN A 354 15.33 7.94 -2.53
N ASP A 355 15.97 7.51 -1.44
CA ASP A 355 15.28 7.11 -0.22
C ASP A 355 14.46 8.24 0.39
N GLY A 356 14.91 9.50 0.21
CA GLY A 356 14.18 10.69 0.63
C GLY A 356 12.85 10.88 -0.10
N GLU A 357 12.77 10.47 -1.37
CA GLU A 357 11.58 10.61 -2.21
C GLU A 357 10.83 9.28 -2.44
N GLY A 358 11.38 8.14 -1.97
CA GLY A 358 10.83 6.81 -2.21
C GLY A 358 10.74 6.43 -3.69
N LYS A 359 11.60 7.05 -4.51
CA LYS A 359 11.66 6.80 -5.95
C LYS A 359 12.84 5.91 -6.27
N VAL A 360 12.56 4.83 -6.98
CA VAL A 360 13.59 3.99 -7.59
C VAL A 360 13.52 4.21 -9.09
N VAL A 361 14.54 4.86 -9.64
CA VAL A 361 14.63 5.13 -11.08
C VAL A 361 15.27 3.93 -11.76
N LEU A 362 14.58 3.40 -12.75
CA LEU A 362 14.98 2.20 -13.48
C LEU A 362 15.37 2.54 -14.92
N SER A 363 16.22 1.69 -15.54
CA SER A 363 16.55 1.74 -16.95
C SER A 363 16.69 0.33 -17.51
N ARG A 364 15.95 0.03 -18.56
CA ARG A 364 16.14 -1.18 -19.35
C ARG A 364 17.21 -0.99 -20.41
N LYS A 365 17.35 0.22 -20.97
CA LYS A 365 18.40 0.59 -21.92
C LYS A 365 19.79 0.34 -21.37
N LYS A 366 20.07 0.79 -20.14
CA LYS A 366 21.38 0.55 -19.51
C LYS A 366 21.67 -0.93 -19.35
N LEU A 367 20.66 -1.75 -19.02
CA LEU A 367 20.82 -3.19 -18.91
C LEU A 367 21.19 -3.80 -20.28
N VAL A 368 20.43 -3.48 -21.33
CA VAL A 368 20.68 -3.97 -22.70
C VAL A 368 22.08 -3.53 -23.20
N ALA A 369 22.45 -2.28 -22.95
CA ALA A 369 23.78 -1.78 -23.29
C ALA A 369 24.88 -2.56 -22.58
N MET A 370 24.73 -2.91 -21.29
CA MET A 370 25.70 -3.73 -20.55
C MET A 370 25.78 -5.17 -21.07
N GLU A 371 24.62 -5.77 -21.43
CA GLU A 371 24.58 -7.13 -21.97
C GLU A 371 25.18 -7.22 -23.40
N SER A 372 25.15 -6.14 -24.16
CA SER A 372 25.72 -6.08 -25.52
C SER A 372 27.24 -5.85 -25.53
N TRP A 373 27.87 -5.53 -24.38
CA TRP A 373 29.32 -5.32 -24.23
C TRP A 373 30.05 -6.56 -23.64
N ASN A 374 29.34 -7.59 -23.23
CA ASN A 374 29.83 -8.90 -22.80
C ASN A 374 29.60 -9.96 -23.87
#